data_e6f81f7b18f4270b7e1e49dce7cf0c7f
#
_entry.id   e6f81f7b18f4270b7e1e49dce7cf0c7f
#
_cell.length_a   1.000
_cell.length_b   1.000
_cell.length_c   1.000
_cell.angle_alpha   90.00
_cell.angle_beta   90.00
_cell.angle_gamma   90.00
#
_symmetry.space_group_name_H-M   'P 1'
#
loop_
_entity.id
_entity.type
_entity.pdbx_description
1 polymer ?
#
loop_
_entity_poly.entity_id
_entity_poly.type
_entity_poly.pdbx_seq_one_letter_code
_entity_poly.pdbx_strand_id
1 'polypeptide(L)'
;EVLRIINEPTAASLAYGLDKRHTGIIAVYDLGGGTFDISILRVEDGVFQVLSTNGDTHLGGDDIDVLLMDRVGADLGRPTDAERPARAEPTHRAEQAPPLPSLERVQELRKAVIQAKCDLSDDEETVLNGKRFTRAEFEALIEPIVDRTLGPCRQALADAGLQPSQIDEVVLVGGSTRIPLVRRRVEELFGRKPHSELNPDEVVALGAAVQADILVTGNREMLLLDVTPLSLGIETMGGVTSKIIMRNSTIPATGSEIFTTAVDNQTAVDIHVAQGERELVQDNRSLARFKLRGIPPMPAGLPRVQVQFQIDANGILSVTARELRTDVEQTIEVKPSYGLTDDEVERMLLDSFEHAEADFEARLLIEAKNEAEAVMHATEKSLRAPDFAEIERAELAPGERQKIESVLAGLKMVLNGNDRETIQKWTRALNDTTQHLAEVMMNRSVHAALSGKNISDV
;
A
#
# COMPACT_ATOMS: atom_id res chain seq x y z
N GLU A 1 0.77 -31.47 4.77
CA GLU A 1 1.43 -30.36 5.44
C GLU A 1 2.05 -29.44 4.38
N VAL A 2 1.75 -28.15 4.40
CA VAL A 2 2.37 -27.14 3.54
C VAL A 2 3.64 -26.66 4.24
N LEU A 3 4.80 -26.84 3.58
CA LEU A 3 6.09 -26.44 4.19
C LEU A 3 6.41 -24.98 3.92
N ARG A 4 6.04 -24.45 2.73
CA ARG A 4 6.26 -23.05 2.35
C ARG A 4 5.35 -22.65 1.20
N ILE A 5 5.03 -21.37 1.13
CA ILE A 5 4.45 -20.70 -0.04
C ILE A 5 5.57 -19.87 -0.67
N ILE A 6 5.66 -19.87 -2.01
CA ILE A 6 6.64 -19.09 -2.75
C ILE A 6 5.91 -18.25 -3.81
N ASN A 7 6.34 -17.01 -3.99
CA ASN A 7 5.80 -16.14 -5.02
C ASN A 7 6.35 -16.50 -6.42
N GLU A 8 5.53 -16.33 -7.45
CA GLU A 8 5.84 -16.70 -8.83
C GLU A 8 7.14 -16.06 -9.35
N PRO A 9 7.41 -14.74 -9.20
CA PRO A 9 8.63 -14.11 -9.68
C PRO A 9 9.88 -14.66 -9.00
N THR A 10 9.78 -15.02 -7.73
CA THR A 10 10.88 -15.65 -6.99
C THR A 10 11.14 -17.06 -7.49
N ALA A 11 10.09 -17.84 -7.71
CA ALA A 11 10.21 -19.17 -8.30
C ALA A 11 10.83 -19.10 -9.70
N ALA A 12 10.36 -18.19 -10.55
CA ALA A 12 10.90 -17.99 -11.88
C ALA A 12 12.41 -17.69 -11.88
N SER A 13 12.86 -16.82 -10.98
CA SER A 13 14.29 -16.50 -10.83
C SER A 13 15.13 -17.71 -10.45
N LEU A 14 14.62 -18.59 -9.59
CA LEU A 14 15.27 -19.85 -9.23
C LEU A 14 15.40 -20.81 -10.43
N ALA A 15 14.34 -20.92 -11.24
CA ALA A 15 14.33 -21.81 -12.41
C ALA A 15 15.43 -21.46 -13.42
N TYR A 16 15.74 -20.19 -13.60
CA TYR A 16 16.81 -19.73 -14.49
C TYR A 16 18.21 -19.93 -13.92
N GLY A 17 18.33 -20.45 -12.68
CA GLY A 17 19.63 -20.72 -12.06
C GLY A 17 20.48 -19.46 -11.88
N LEU A 18 19.83 -18.34 -11.67
CA LEU A 18 20.48 -17.04 -11.47
C LEU A 18 21.19 -16.97 -10.11
N ASP A 19 20.97 -17.99 -9.27
CA ASP A 19 21.72 -18.31 -8.06
C ASP A 19 23.24 -18.48 -8.26
N LYS A 20 23.64 -18.89 -9.47
CA LYS A 20 25.06 -19.11 -9.83
C LYS A 20 25.82 -17.80 -10.08
N ARG A 21 25.16 -16.66 -10.12
CA ARG A 21 25.78 -15.34 -10.17
C ARG A 21 25.96 -14.81 -8.76
N HIS A 22 27.17 -14.34 -8.47
CA HIS A 22 27.50 -13.83 -7.14
C HIS A 22 26.73 -12.56 -6.77
N THR A 23 26.38 -11.71 -7.77
CA THR A 23 25.65 -10.44 -7.53
C THR A 23 24.99 -9.97 -8.81
N GLY A 24 23.76 -9.42 -8.70
CA GLY A 24 23.06 -8.79 -9.83
C GLY A 24 21.66 -8.33 -9.47
N ILE A 25 21.09 -7.48 -10.34
CA ILE A 25 19.70 -7.04 -10.28
C ILE A 25 18.92 -7.69 -11.42
N ILE A 26 17.81 -8.32 -11.09
CA ILE A 26 16.98 -9.07 -12.02
C ILE A 26 15.60 -8.40 -12.07
N ALA A 27 15.07 -8.20 -13.27
CA ALA A 27 13.67 -7.90 -13.49
C ALA A 27 12.94 -9.15 -13.96
N VAL A 28 11.87 -9.54 -13.28
CA VAL A 28 10.98 -10.62 -13.69
C VAL A 28 9.70 -10.00 -14.22
N TYR A 29 9.47 -10.14 -15.50
CA TYR A 29 8.31 -9.62 -16.24
C TYR A 29 7.37 -10.79 -16.54
N ASP A 30 6.27 -10.86 -15.82
CA ASP A 30 5.27 -11.92 -15.94
C ASP A 30 4.00 -11.38 -16.59
N LEU A 31 3.71 -11.83 -17.81
CA LEU A 31 2.47 -11.51 -18.53
C LEU A 31 1.70 -12.80 -18.80
N GLY A 32 0.77 -13.08 -17.91
CA GLY A 32 -0.08 -14.24 -17.95
C GLY A 32 -1.29 -14.11 -18.86
N GLY A 33 -2.33 -14.89 -18.58
CA GLY A 33 -3.62 -14.80 -19.27
C GLY A 33 -4.45 -13.60 -18.82
N GLY A 34 -4.53 -13.34 -17.52
CA GLY A 34 -5.37 -12.30 -16.94
C GLY A 34 -4.63 -11.24 -16.12
N THR A 35 -3.37 -11.47 -15.76
CA THR A 35 -2.56 -10.59 -14.92
C THR A 35 -1.23 -10.26 -15.54
N PHE A 36 -0.72 -9.10 -15.18
CA PHE A 36 0.62 -8.64 -15.45
C PHE A 36 1.34 -8.31 -14.14
N ASP A 37 2.50 -8.91 -13.91
CA ASP A 37 3.33 -8.65 -12.74
C ASP A 37 4.77 -8.33 -13.14
N ILE A 38 5.37 -7.38 -12.43
CA ILE A 38 6.79 -7.03 -12.54
C ILE A 38 7.42 -7.04 -11.16
N SER A 39 8.52 -7.76 -11.00
CA SER A 39 9.29 -7.77 -9.76
C SER A 39 10.74 -7.45 -10.03
N ILE A 40 11.31 -6.59 -9.19
CA ILE A 40 12.74 -6.27 -9.20
C ILE A 40 13.38 -6.99 -8.03
N LEU A 41 14.36 -7.85 -8.33
CA LEU A 41 15.06 -8.67 -7.34
C LEU A 41 16.54 -8.32 -7.34
N ARG A 42 17.16 -8.39 -6.15
CA ARG A 42 18.61 -8.43 -5.98
C ARG A 42 19.04 -9.86 -5.67
N VAL A 43 20.08 -10.31 -6.33
CA VAL A 43 20.76 -11.56 -6.01
C VAL A 43 22.14 -11.21 -5.47
N GLU A 44 22.48 -11.74 -4.30
CA GLU A 44 23.78 -11.56 -3.67
C GLU A 44 24.12 -12.83 -2.89
N ASP A 45 25.19 -13.52 -3.32
CA ASP A 45 25.73 -14.75 -2.71
C ASP A 45 24.63 -15.83 -2.41
N GLY A 46 23.75 -16.09 -3.39
CA GLY A 46 22.65 -17.05 -3.24
C GLY A 46 21.43 -16.53 -2.50
N VAL A 47 21.45 -15.27 -2.01
CA VAL A 47 20.28 -14.61 -1.42
C VAL A 47 19.49 -13.89 -2.51
N PHE A 48 18.21 -14.25 -2.67
CA PHE A 48 17.26 -13.54 -3.53
C PHE A 48 16.41 -12.61 -2.66
N GLN A 49 16.58 -11.33 -2.86
CA GLN A 49 15.81 -10.30 -2.17
C GLN A 49 14.92 -9.58 -3.18
N VAL A 50 13.60 -9.63 -2.99
CA VAL A 50 12.68 -8.76 -3.74
C VAL A 50 12.88 -7.33 -3.25
N LEU A 51 13.13 -6.40 -4.16
CA LEU A 51 13.28 -4.97 -3.87
C LEU A 51 11.95 -4.24 -4.02
N SER A 52 11.20 -4.60 -5.06
CA SER A 52 9.88 -4.04 -5.33
C SER A 52 9.07 -4.97 -6.21
N THR A 53 7.75 -4.85 -6.14
CA THR A 53 6.81 -5.49 -7.03
C THR A 53 5.71 -4.50 -7.41
N ASN A 54 5.20 -4.63 -8.63
CA ASN A 54 4.06 -3.86 -9.14
C ASN A 54 3.38 -4.68 -10.24
N GLY A 55 2.14 -4.32 -10.65
CA GLY A 55 1.41 -5.10 -11.65
C GLY A 55 0.13 -4.41 -12.11
N ASP A 56 -0.62 -5.14 -12.92
CA ASP A 56 -1.98 -4.82 -13.39
C ASP A 56 -2.74 -6.15 -13.47
N THR A 57 -3.69 -6.34 -12.57
CA THR A 57 -4.42 -7.60 -12.40
C THR A 57 -5.57 -7.76 -13.39
N HIS A 58 -5.81 -6.74 -14.22
CA HIS A 58 -6.76 -6.75 -15.32
C HIS A 58 -6.04 -6.51 -16.65
N LEU A 59 -4.86 -7.10 -16.81
CA LEU A 59 -4.03 -6.94 -17.99
C LEU A 59 -3.35 -8.25 -18.35
N GLY A 60 -3.76 -8.88 -19.46
CA GLY A 60 -3.17 -10.14 -19.87
C GLY A 60 -3.55 -10.59 -21.27
N GLY A 61 -3.28 -11.84 -21.55
CA GLY A 61 -3.61 -12.48 -22.82
C GLY A 61 -5.10 -12.55 -23.14
N ASP A 62 -5.95 -12.53 -22.11
CA ASP A 62 -7.42 -12.54 -22.27
C ASP A 62 -7.93 -11.19 -22.81
N ASP A 63 -7.29 -10.04 -22.45
CA ASP A 63 -7.60 -8.74 -23.03
C ASP A 63 -7.29 -8.70 -24.53
N ILE A 64 -6.18 -9.33 -24.90
CA ILE A 64 -5.82 -9.52 -26.32
C ILE A 64 -6.89 -10.36 -27.02
N ASP A 65 -7.35 -11.43 -26.40
CA ASP A 65 -8.39 -12.31 -26.95
C ASP A 65 -9.71 -11.56 -27.13
N VAL A 66 -10.13 -10.74 -26.15
CA VAL A 66 -11.32 -9.90 -26.24
C VAL A 66 -11.19 -8.92 -27.40
N LEU A 67 -10.05 -8.23 -27.51
CA LEU A 67 -9.79 -7.26 -28.58
C LEU A 67 -9.87 -7.91 -29.98
N LEU A 68 -9.31 -9.12 -30.12
CA LEU A 68 -9.41 -9.90 -31.36
C LEU A 68 -10.84 -10.38 -31.65
N MET A 69 -11.57 -10.79 -30.62
CA MET A 69 -12.99 -11.17 -30.74
C MET A 69 -13.84 -10.00 -31.21
N ASP A 70 -13.61 -8.80 -30.67
CA ASP A 70 -14.31 -7.58 -31.08
C ASP A 70 -14.01 -7.22 -32.53
N ARG A 71 -12.77 -7.33 -32.95
CA ARG A 71 -12.37 -7.13 -34.35
C ARG A 71 -13.09 -8.07 -35.30
N VAL A 72 -13.14 -9.35 -34.95
CA VAL A 72 -13.86 -10.36 -35.75
C VAL A 72 -15.38 -10.12 -35.68
N GLY A 73 -15.89 -9.71 -34.52
CA GLY A 73 -17.30 -9.35 -34.33
C GLY A 73 -17.73 -8.13 -35.14
N ALA A 74 -16.87 -7.10 -35.25
CA ALA A 74 -17.10 -5.94 -36.12
C ALA A 74 -17.14 -6.34 -37.61
N ASP A 75 -16.26 -7.27 -38.03
CA ASP A 75 -16.29 -7.86 -39.37
C ASP A 75 -17.57 -8.67 -39.65
N LEU A 76 -18.30 -9.10 -38.61
CA LEU A 76 -19.59 -9.78 -38.68
C LEU A 76 -20.80 -8.80 -38.55
N GLY A 77 -20.57 -7.50 -38.55
CA GLY A 77 -21.62 -6.46 -38.48
C GLY A 77 -22.15 -6.20 -37.05
N ARG A 78 -21.39 -6.52 -36.01
CA ARG A 78 -21.69 -6.09 -34.63
C ARG A 78 -21.15 -4.68 -34.39
N PRO A 79 -21.94 -3.78 -33.72
CA PRO A 79 -21.36 -2.54 -33.21
C PRO A 79 -20.29 -2.88 -32.17
N THR A 80 -19.12 -2.30 -32.31
CA THR A 80 -18.06 -2.37 -31.29
C THR A 80 -18.48 -1.59 -30.04
N ASP A 81 -17.96 -1.92 -28.85
CA ASP A 81 -18.28 -1.17 -27.62
C ASP A 81 -17.92 0.33 -27.73
N ALA A 82 -16.96 0.69 -28.60
CA ALA A 82 -16.63 2.09 -28.93
C ALA A 82 -17.75 2.82 -29.70
N GLU A 83 -18.66 2.10 -30.36
CA GLU A 83 -19.78 2.64 -31.12
C GLU A 83 -21.12 2.62 -30.35
N ARG A 84 -21.13 2.15 -29.11
CA ARG A 84 -22.31 2.21 -28.24
C ARG A 84 -22.50 3.65 -27.76
N PRO A 85 -23.58 4.36 -28.21
CA PRO A 85 -23.88 5.70 -27.73
C PRO A 85 -24.18 5.62 -26.23
N ALA A 86 -23.50 6.46 -25.43
CA ALA A 86 -23.86 6.67 -24.05
C ALA A 86 -25.33 7.08 -23.96
N ARG A 87 -26.19 6.19 -23.43
CA ARG A 87 -27.61 6.41 -23.09
C ARG A 87 -28.36 7.36 -24.06
N ALA A 88 -28.86 6.79 -25.16
CA ALA A 88 -29.98 7.41 -25.89
C ALA A 88 -31.28 6.97 -25.23
N GLU A 89 -32.17 7.94 -24.97
CA GLU A 89 -33.54 7.70 -24.53
C GLU A 89 -34.32 6.83 -25.54
N PRO A 90 -35.30 6.04 -25.13
CA PRO A 90 -36.01 5.11 -25.99
C PRO A 90 -36.94 5.86 -26.94
N THR A 91 -36.50 6.13 -28.14
CA THR A 91 -37.41 6.51 -29.25
C THR A 91 -37.86 5.25 -29.98
N HIS A 92 -39.15 5.07 -30.05
CA HIS A 92 -39.86 4.00 -30.75
C HIS A 92 -39.41 3.86 -32.22
N ARG A 93 -38.54 2.90 -32.46
CA ARG A 93 -38.48 2.05 -33.68
C ARG A 93 -37.57 0.86 -33.34
N ALA A 94 -38.19 -0.27 -33.02
CA ALA A 94 -37.49 -1.54 -32.90
C ALA A 94 -37.05 -1.97 -34.32
N GLU A 95 -35.88 -1.54 -34.76
CA GLU A 95 -35.10 -2.28 -35.74
C GLU A 95 -34.56 -3.50 -34.98
N GLN A 96 -34.92 -4.68 -35.50
CA GLN A 96 -34.52 -5.95 -34.91
C GLN A 96 -32.99 -6.01 -34.84
N ALA A 97 -32.44 -5.89 -33.62
CA ALA A 97 -31.03 -6.17 -33.39
C ALA A 97 -30.71 -7.58 -33.93
N PRO A 98 -29.58 -7.77 -34.60
CA PRO A 98 -29.22 -9.10 -35.10
C PRO A 98 -29.19 -10.09 -33.92
N PRO A 99 -29.66 -11.33 -34.12
CA PRO A 99 -29.73 -12.30 -33.05
C PRO A 99 -28.33 -12.49 -32.43
N LEU A 100 -28.25 -12.50 -31.11
CA LEU A 100 -27.01 -12.79 -30.39
C LEU A 100 -26.47 -14.14 -30.88
N PRO A 101 -25.16 -14.28 -31.18
CA PRO A 101 -24.59 -15.55 -31.58
C PRO A 101 -24.82 -16.60 -30.51
N SER A 102 -25.04 -17.84 -30.91
CA SER A 102 -25.18 -18.94 -29.97
C SER A 102 -23.91 -19.08 -29.10
N LEU A 103 -24.05 -19.54 -27.88
CA LEU A 103 -22.92 -19.79 -26.97
C LEU A 103 -21.84 -20.67 -27.63
N GLU A 104 -22.24 -21.65 -28.44
CA GLU A 104 -21.33 -22.51 -29.20
C GLU A 104 -20.48 -21.70 -30.18
N ARG A 105 -21.09 -20.78 -30.91
CA ARG A 105 -20.38 -19.95 -31.89
C ARG A 105 -19.40 -18.95 -31.22
N VAL A 106 -19.76 -18.44 -30.04
CA VAL A 106 -18.84 -17.59 -29.25
C VAL A 106 -17.64 -18.40 -28.78
N GLN A 107 -17.84 -19.62 -28.32
CA GLN A 107 -16.75 -20.52 -27.89
C GLN A 107 -15.86 -20.94 -29.08
N GLU A 108 -16.43 -21.24 -30.26
CA GLU A 108 -15.66 -21.55 -31.46
C GLU A 108 -14.81 -20.35 -31.88
N LEU A 109 -15.39 -19.14 -31.83
CA LEU A 109 -14.66 -17.92 -32.15
C LEU A 109 -13.53 -17.67 -31.18
N ARG A 110 -13.77 -17.83 -29.87
CA ARG A 110 -12.72 -17.71 -28.85
C ARG A 110 -11.57 -18.66 -29.08
N LYS A 111 -11.87 -19.92 -29.40
CA LYS A 111 -10.81 -20.90 -29.74
C LYS A 111 -10.01 -20.48 -30.99
N ALA A 112 -10.69 -19.98 -32.02
CA ALA A 112 -10.04 -19.54 -33.25
C ALA A 112 -9.14 -18.32 -33.01
N VAL A 113 -9.58 -17.38 -32.17
CA VAL A 113 -8.83 -16.19 -31.76
C VAL A 113 -7.59 -16.57 -30.96
N ILE A 114 -7.71 -17.45 -29.95
CA ILE A 114 -6.58 -17.94 -29.16
C ILE A 114 -5.56 -18.64 -30.07
N GLN A 115 -6.04 -19.49 -30.99
CA GLN A 115 -5.14 -20.19 -31.95
C GLN A 115 -4.42 -19.16 -32.84
N ALA A 116 -5.13 -18.18 -33.39
CA ALA A 116 -4.50 -17.16 -34.23
C ALA A 116 -3.47 -16.32 -33.47
N LYS A 117 -3.71 -15.99 -32.21
CA LYS A 117 -2.73 -15.35 -31.32
C LYS A 117 -1.47 -16.19 -31.13
N CYS A 118 -1.62 -17.50 -30.93
CA CYS A 118 -0.51 -18.43 -30.81
C CYS A 118 0.25 -18.54 -32.13
N ASP A 119 -0.44 -18.74 -33.25
CA ASP A 119 0.19 -18.87 -34.59
C ASP A 119 1.03 -17.61 -34.89
N LEU A 120 0.49 -16.40 -34.62
CA LEU A 120 1.18 -15.14 -34.88
C LEU A 120 2.36 -14.85 -33.92
N SER A 121 2.55 -15.66 -32.89
CA SER A 121 3.78 -15.61 -32.09
C SER A 121 4.95 -16.27 -32.82
N ASP A 122 4.69 -17.29 -33.63
CA ASP A 122 5.71 -18.08 -34.38
C ASP A 122 5.73 -17.70 -35.86
N ASP A 123 4.56 -17.48 -36.49
CA ASP A 123 4.37 -17.25 -37.92
C ASP A 123 4.09 -15.79 -38.25
N GLU A 124 4.44 -15.34 -39.46
CA GLU A 124 4.21 -13.97 -39.95
C GLU A 124 2.75 -13.71 -40.30
N GLU A 125 1.96 -14.76 -40.53
CA GLU A 125 0.56 -14.69 -40.92
C GLU A 125 -0.23 -15.91 -40.50
N THR A 126 -1.53 -15.76 -40.31
CA THR A 126 -2.48 -16.83 -40.06
C THR A 126 -3.82 -16.53 -40.75
N VAL A 127 -4.78 -17.44 -40.63
CA VAL A 127 -6.13 -17.25 -41.13
C VAL A 127 -7.09 -17.14 -39.95
N LEU A 128 -7.68 -15.95 -39.76
CA LEU A 128 -8.68 -15.71 -38.74
C LEU A 128 -10.05 -15.42 -39.39
N ASN A 129 -11.03 -16.23 -39.05
CA ASN A 129 -12.38 -16.17 -39.65
C ASN A 129 -12.42 -16.13 -41.18
N GLY A 130 -11.57 -16.97 -41.82
CA GLY A 130 -11.47 -17.08 -43.29
C GLY A 130 -10.73 -15.93 -43.98
N LYS A 131 -10.19 -14.96 -43.23
CA LYS A 131 -9.38 -13.86 -43.74
C LYS A 131 -7.94 -14.03 -43.33
N ARG A 132 -7.01 -13.64 -44.24
CA ARG A 132 -5.59 -13.53 -43.91
C ARG A 132 -5.41 -12.43 -42.86
N PHE A 133 -4.66 -12.75 -41.80
CA PHE A 133 -4.33 -11.84 -40.72
C PHE A 133 -2.83 -11.91 -40.45
N THR A 134 -2.14 -10.80 -40.53
CA THR A 134 -0.69 -10.73 -40.42
C THR A 134 -0.24 -10.37 -39.03
N ARG A 135 0.99 -10.76 -38.65
CA ARG A 135 1.62 -10.36 -37.40
C ARG A 135 1.68 -8.82 -37.23
N ALA A 136 1.99 -8.11 -38.33
CA ALA A 136 2.03 -6.63 -38.26
C ALA A 136 0.67 -6.01 -37.92
N GLU A 137 -0.43 -6.53 -38.47
CA GLU A 137 -1.78 -6.09 -38.12
C GLU A 137 -2.15 -6.44 -36.68
N PHE A 138 -1.75 -7.62 -36.23
CA PHE A 138 -1.93 -8.08 -34.86
C PHE A 138 -1.17 -7.21 -33.88
N GLU A 139 0.11 -6.97 -34.09
CA GLU A 139 0.97 -6.16 -33.22
C GLU A 139 0.47 -4.71 -33.14
N ALA A 140 0.07 -4.11 -34.25
CA ALA A 140 -0.54 -2.74 -34.24
C ALA A 140 -1.84 -2.68 -33.44
N LEU A 141 -2.62 -3.76 -33.42
CA LEU A 141 -3.86 -3.83 -32.66
C LEU A 141 -3.62 -3.93 -31.16
N ILE A 142 -2.64 -4.74 -30.71
CA ILE A 142 -2.36 -5.01 -29.31
C ILE A 142 -1.36 -4.05 -28.68
N GLU A 143 -0.71 -3.19 -29.47
CA GLU A 143 0.30 -2.22 -28.97
C GLU A 143 -0.18 -1.43 -27.76
N PRO A 144 -1.42 -0.89 -27.70
CA PRO A 144 -1.89 -0.16 -26.53
C PRO A 144 -2.00 -1.04 -25.25
N ILE A 145 -2.30 -2.34 -25.42
CA ILE A 145 -2.36 -3.29 -24.30
C ILE A 145 -0.95 -3.54 -23.76
N VAL A 146 0.01 -3.80 -24.66
CA VAL A 146 1.41 -4.03 -24.28
C VAL A 146 2.02 -2.79 -23.64
N ASP A 147 1.74 -1.59 -24.15
CA ASP A 147 2.27 -0.34 -23.60
C ASP A 147 1.75 -0.05 -22.18
N ARG A 148 0.56 -0.55 -21.79
CA ARG A 148 0.08 -0.47 -20.40
C ARG A 148 1.02 -1.14 -19.41
N THR A 149 1.69 -2.22 -19.78
CA THR A 149 2.64 -2.94 -18.89
C THR A 149 3.87 -2.08 -18.52
N LEU A 150 4.22 -1.09 -19.37
CA LEU A 150 5.41 -0.27 -19.17
C LEU A 150 5.27 0.73 -18.00
N GLY A 151 4.03 1.10 -17.65
CA GLY A 151 3.75 1.95 -16.48
C GLY A 151 4.19 1.30 -15.17
N PRO A 152 3.60 0.13 -14.82
CA PRO A 152 4.03 -0.65 -13.65
C PRO A 152 5.53 -0.98 -13.64
N CYS A 153 6.15 -1.26 -14.80
CA CYS A 153 7.60 -1.49 -14.86
C CYS A 153 8.40 -0.27 -14.38
N ARG A 154 8.06 0.93 -14.84
CA ARG A 154 8.71 2.16 -14.42
C ARG A 154 8.49 2.45 -12.95
N GLN A 155 7.29 2.16 -12.44
CA GLN A 155 6.97 2.34 -11.03
C GLN A 155 7.77 1.37 -10.15
N ALA A 156 7.87 0.10 -10.50
CA ALA A 156 8.68 -0.88 -9.77
C ALA A 156 10.15 -0.48 -9.72
N LEU A 157 10.72 0.04 -10.82
CA LEU A 157 12.06 0.58 -10.85
C LEU A 157 12.22 1.79 -9.92
N ALA A 158 11.27 2.72 -9.95
CA ALA A 158 11.27 3.90 -9.07
C ALA A 158 11.19 3.50 -7.60
N ASP A 159 10.33 2.55 -7.24
CA ASP A 159 10.19 2.01 -5.88
C ASP A 159 11.46 1.31 -5.38
N ALA A 160 12.18 0.63 -6.28
CA ALA A 160 13.48 0.03 -5.99
C ALA A 160 14.63 1.07 -5.95
N GLY A 161 14.38 2.33 -6.34
CA GLY A 161 15.41 3.37 -6.46
C GLY A 161 16.40 3.11 -7.61
N LEU A 162 15.96 2.42 -8.67
CA LEU A 162 16.82 1.97 -9.77
C LEU A 162 16.41 2.59 -11.11
N GLN A 163 17.42 2.67 -12.02
CA GLN A 163 17.20 3.00 -13.42
C GLN A 163 17.17 1.73 -14.27
N PRO A 164 16.48 1.69 -15.43
CA PRO A 164 16.45 0.53 -16.32
C PRO A 164 17.83 -0.02 -16.67
N SER A 165 18.82 0.84 -16.84
CA SER A 165 20.21 0.47 -17.16
C SER A 165 20.95 -0.28 -16.05
N GLN A 166 20.42 -0.28 -14.84
CA GLN A 166 20.99 -0.98 -13.68
C GLN A 166 20.45 -2.41 -13.53
N ILE A 167 19.51 -2.79 -14.36
CA ILE A 167 19.02 -4.17 -14.43
C ILE A 167 20.05 -5.03 -15.17
N ASP A 168 20.53 -6.08 -14.54
CA ASP A 168 21.53 -6.99 -15.13
C ASP A 168 20.89 -8.05 -15.99
N GLU A 169 19.74 -8.59 -15.61
CA GLU A 169 19.03 -9.64 -16.31
C GLU A 169 17.54 -9.35 -16.31
N VAL A 170 16.87 -9.76 -17.39
CA VAL A 170 15.41 -9.67 -17.52
C VAL A 170 14.87 -11.07 -17.84
N VAL A 171 13.93 -11.54 -17.03
CA VAL A 171 13.32 -12.88 -17.17
C VAL A 171 11.88 -12.71 -17.62
N LEU A 172 11.47 -13.44 -18.63
CA LEU A 172 10.09 -13.47 -19.12
C LEU A 172 9.35 -14.70 -18.60
N VAL A 173 8.17 -14.44 -18.04
CA VAL A 173 7.24 -15.44 -17.50
C VAL A 173 5.85 -15.20 -18.09
N GLY A 174 5.03 -16.25 -18.14
CA GLY A 174 3.67 -16.19 -18.67
C GLY A 174 3.59 -16.36 -20.18
N GLY A 175 2.56 -17.05 -20.65
CA GLY A 175 2.39 -17.44 -22.07
C GLY A 175 2.32 -16.26 -23.04
N SER A 176 1.79 -15.11 -22.60
CA SER A 176 1.68 -13.91 -23.43
C SER A 176 3.04 -13.25 -23.75
N THR A 177 4.10 -13.57 -23.02
CA THR A 177 5.48 -13.13 -23.32
C THR A 177 6.09 -13.80 -24.56
N ARG A 178 5.41 -14.81 -25.15
CA ARG A 178 5.78 -15.40 -26.45
C ARG A 178 5.58 -14.42 -27.61
N ILE A 179 4.69 -13.42 -27.44
CA ILE A 179 4.36 -12.41 -28.46
C ILE A 179 5.61 -11.57 -28.77
N PRO A 180 6.04 -11.47 -30.05
CA PRO A 180 7.27 -10.76 -30.41
C PRO A 180 7.26 -9.27 -30.02
N LEU A 181 6.11 -8.60 -30.10
CA LEU A 181 5.96 -7.19 -29.66
C LEU A 181 6.30 -7.03 -28.18
N VAL A 182 5.84 -7.93 -27.32
CA VAL A 182 6.14 -7.88 -25.88
C VAL A 182 7.65 -7.95 -25.64
N ARG A 183 8.33 -8.90 -26.29
CA ARG A 183 9.78 -9.07 -26.15
C ARG A 183 10.54 -7.82 -26.59
N ARG A 184 10.13 -7.20 -27.71
CA ARG A 184 10.74 -5.94 -28.20
C ARG A 184 10.53 -4.79 -27.22
N ARG A 185 9.31 -4.60 -26.71
CA ARG A 185 9.02 -3.51 -25.75
C ARG A 185 9.79 -3.66 -24.44
N VAL A 186 9.93 -4.89 -23.95
CA VAL A 186 10.75 -5.18 -22.77
C VAL A 186 12.24 -4.93 -23.06
N GLU A 187 12.76 -5.36 -24.20
CA GLU A 187 14.14 -5.10 -24.61
C GLU A 187 14.41 -3.57 -24.75
N GLU A 188 13.47 -2.84 -25.35
CA GLU A 188 13.55 -1.38 -25.49
C GLU A 188 13.57 -0.66 -24.12
N LEU A 189 12.74 -1.11 -23.17
CA LEU A 189 12.67 -0.50 -21.84
C LEU A 189 13.94 -0.72 -21.02
N PHE A 190 14.43 -1.97 -20.97
CA PHE A 190 15.58 -2.34 -20.13
C PHE A 190 16.91 -2.23 -20.86
N GLY A 191 16.92 -2.03 -22.19
CA GLY A 191 18.13 -1.98 -23.00
C GLY A 191 18.89 -3.32 -23.07
N ARG A 192 18.21 -4.43 -22.74
CA ARG A 192 18.76 -5.78 -22.68
C ARG A 192 17.80 -6.79 -23.26
N LYS A 193 18.37 -7.78 -23.95
CA LYS A 193 17.59 -8.90 -24.46
C LYS A 193 17.10 -9.76 -23.28
N PRO A 194 15.80 -9.96 -23.15
CA PRO A 194 15.26 -10.76 -22.06
C PRO A 194 15.56 -12.27 -22.26
N HIS A 195 15.68 -12.99 -21.13
CA HIS A 195 15.75 -14.45 -21.13
C HIS A 195 14.40 -15.05 -21.48
N SER A 196 14.42 -15.98 -22.42
CA SER A 196 13.24 -16.69 -22.91
C SER A 196 13.56 -18.15 -23.28
N GLU A 197 14.64 -18.70 -22.72
CA GLU A 197 15.13 -20.05 -23.05
C GLU A 197 14.28 -21.16 -22.41
N LEU A 198 13.71 -20.89 -21.23
CA LEU A 198 12.78 -21.80 -20.57
C LEU A 198 11.36 -21.60 -21.11
N ASN A 199 10.56 -22.65 -21.01
CA ASN A 199 9.15 -22.54 -21.31
C ASN A 199 8.44 -21.63 -20.32
N PRO A 200 7.90 -20.47 -20.72
CA PRO A 200 7.29 -19.51 -19.81
C PRO A 200 6.07 -20.04 -19.04
N ASP A 201 5.45 -21.13 -19.53
CA ASP A 201 4.33 -21.78 -18.86
C ASP A 201 4.78 -22.75 -17.74
N GLU A 202 6.05 -23.15 -17.71
CA GLU A 202 6.60 -24.15 -16.79
C GLU A 202 7.61 -23.55 -15.81
N VAL A 203 8.09 -22.35 -16.05
CA VAL A 203 9.21 -21.75 -15.31
C VAL A 203 8.92 -21.60 -13.82
N VAL A 204 7.70 -21.24 -13.45
CA VAL A 204 7.27 -21.13 -12.04
C VAL A 204 7.27 -22.51 -11.37
N ALA A 205 6.75 -23.53 -12.04
CA ALA A 205 6.74 -24.90 -11.51
C ALA A 205 8.15 -25.48 -11.34
N LEU A 206 9.06 -25.18 -12.27
CA LEU A 206 10.47 -25.57 -12.18
C LEU A 206 11.14 -24.89 -10.97
N GLY A 207 10.91 -23.60 -10.76
CA GLY A 207 11.43 -22.88 -9.60
C GLY A 207 10.86 -23.36 -8.27
N ALA A 208 9.58 -23.68 -8.25
CA ALA A 208 8.94 -24.29 -7.06
C ALA A 208 9.56 -25.67 -6.74
N ALA A 209 9.93 -26.47 -7.77
CA ALA A 209 10.63 -27.74 -7.59
C ALA A 209 12.05 -27.54 -7.02
N VAL A 210 12.79 -26.52 -7.47
CA VAL A 210 14.10 -26.15 -6.91
C VAL A 210 13.95 -25.77 -5.42
N GLN A 211 12.94 -24.95 -5.08
CA GLN A 211 12.66 -24.59 -3.68
C GLN A 211 12.31 -25.82 -2.83
N ALA A 212 11.53 -26.75 -3.36
CA ALA A 212 11.19 -27.98 -2.65
C ALA A 212 12.43 -28.83 -2.37
N ASP A 213 13.36 -28.93 -3.31
CA ASP A 213 14.64 -29.63 -3.13
C ASP A 213 15.48 -28.99 -2.02
N ILE A 214 15.58 -27.64 -2.01
CA ILE A 214 16.27 -26.90 -0.95
C ILE A 214 15.68 -27.20 0.44
N LEU A 215 14.35 -27.22 0.55
CA LEU A 215 13.66 -27.48 1.83
C LEU A 215 13.87 -28.91 2.32
N VAL A 216 13.92 -29.90 1.40
CA VAL A 216 14.09 -31.32 1.74
C VAL A 216 15.54 -31.65 2.05
N THR A 217 16.48 -31.14 1.25
CA THR A 217 17.92 -31.44 1.40
C THR A 217 18.60 -30.62 2.48
N GLY A 218 17.94 -29.51 2.92
CA GLY A 218 18.53 -28.58 3.90
C GLY A 218 19.69 -27.77 3.34
N ASN A 219 19.81 -27.69 2.00
CA ASN A 219 20.82 -26.88 1.35
C ASN A 219 20.55 -25.38 1.66
N ARG A 220 21.44 -24.76 2.45
CA ARG A 220 21.31 -23.36 2.91
C ARG A 220 22.02 -22.37 1.97
N GLU A 221 22.48 -22.80 0.83
CA GLU A 221 23.19 -21.94 -0.12
C GLU A 221 22.25 -20.93 -0.81
N MET A 222 20.93 -21.11 -0.64
CA MET A 222 19.93 -20.16 -1.16
C MET A 222 18.96 -19.71 -0.07
N LEU A 223 18.75 -18.40 0.02
CA LEU A 223 17.78 -17.76 0.89
C LEU A 223 16.87 -16.86 0.06
N LEU A 224 15.55 -17.04 0.24
CA LEU A 224 14.54 -16.19 -0.38
C LEU A 224 14.01 -15.20 0.64
N LEU A 225 14.11 -13.93 0.31
CA LEU A 225 13.54 -12.84 1.09
C LEU A 225 12.47 -12.15 0.24
N ASP A 226 11.24 -12.30 0.66
CA ASP A 226 10.07 -11.68 0.05
C ASP A 226 9.78 -10.31 0.66
N VAL A 227 8.78 -9.58 0.15
CA VAL A 227 8.39 -8.24 0.63
C VAL A 227 6.90 -8.15 0.93
N THR A 228 6.54 -7.19 1.78
CA THR A 228 5.13 -6.86 2.01
C THR A 228 4.58 -6.06 0.83
N PRO A 229 3.43 -6.44 0.22
CA PRO A 229 2.89 -5.73 -0.94
C PRO A 229 2.32 -4.35 -0.58
N LEU A 230 1.85 -4.16 0.64
CA LEU A 230 1.27 -2.93 1.17
C LEU A 230 1.81 -2.61 2.56
N SER A 231 1.80 -1.33 2.92
CA SER A 231 2.18 -0.85 4.25
C SER A 231 1.20 -1.37 5.31
N LEU A 232 1.76 -1.61 6.51
CA LEU A 232 1.03 -2.07 7.69
C LEU A 232 1.16 -1.02 8.79
N GLY A 233 0.05 -0.67 9.44
CA GLY A 233 0.04 0.37 10.45
C GLY A 233 -1.17 0.31 11.36
N ILE A 234 -1.33 1.34 12.18
CA ILE A 234 -2.46 1.49 13.08
C ILE A 234 -3.19 2.81 12.90
N GLU A 235 -4.45 2.84 13.30
CA GLU A 235 -5.23 4.05 13.44
C GLU A 235 -4.72 4.89 14.62
N THR A 236 -4.51 6.17 14.38
CA THR A 236 -4.17 7.17 15.39
C THR A 236 -5.30 8.20 15.55
N MET A 237 -5.14 9.15 16.47
CA MET A 237 -6.15 10.15 16.76
C MET A 237 -6.57 10.93 15.51
N GLY A 238 -7.88 11.03 15.29
CA GLY A 238 -8.47 11.67 14.12
C GLY A 238 -8.62 10.74 12.89
N GLY A 239 -8.37 9.42 13.04
CA GLY A 239 -8.54 8.45 11.95
C GLY A 239 -7.38 8.44 10.94
N VAL A 240 -6.22 8.97 11.32
CA VAL A 240 -5.00 8.93 10.50
C VAL A 240 -4.29 7.58 10.68
N THR A 241 -3.71 7.05 9.62
CA THR A 241 -2.92 5.82 9.64
C THR A 241 -1.45 6.13 9.93
N SER A 242 -0.89 5.59 11.03
CA SER A 242 0.56 5.55 11.27
C SER A 242 1.13 4.24 10.71
N LYS A 243 1.94 4.33 9.66
CA LYS A 243 2.56 3.18 8.99
C LYS A 243 3.80 2.74 9.79
N ILE A 244 3.83 1.49 10.23
CA ILE A 244 4.90 0.91 11.05
C ILE A 244 5.83 0.02 10.22
N ILE A 245 5.29 -0.76 9.29
CA ILE A 245 6.06 -1.49 8.27
C ILE A 245 5.63 -0.95 6.92
N MET A 246 6.58 -0.43 6.16
CA MET A 246 6.32 0.16 4.84
C MET A 246 6.15 -0.94 3.78
N ARG A 247 5.41 -0.65 2.70
CA ARG A 247 5.36 -1.52 1.52
C ARG A 247 6.77 -1.80 1.01
N ASN A 248 6.94 -2.93 0.38
CA ASN A 248 8.24 -3.42 -0.13
C ASN A 248 9.29 -3.63 0.99
N SER A 249 8.89 -3.66 2.27
CA SER A 249 9.78 -4.11 3.34
C SER A 249 10.02 -5.61 3.22
N THR A 250 11.29 -6.01 3.19
CA THR A 250 11.70 -7.42 3.15
C THR A 250 11.21 -8.17 4.40
N ILE A 251 10.61 -9.34 4.23
CA ILE A 251 10.18 -10.21 5.32
C ILE A 251 11.19 -11.37 5.53
N PRO A 252 11.43 -11.78 6.79
CA PRO A 252 10.79 -11.32 8.02
C PRO A 252 11.17 -9.89 8.41
N ALA A 253 10.23 -9.13 8.94
CA ALA A 253 10.40 -7.73 9.32
C ALA A 253 9.84 -7.45 10.71
N THR A 254 10.44 -6.48 11.40
CA THR A 254 9.95 -5.98 12.67
C THR A 254 9.98 -4.46 12.65
N GLY A 255 8.88 -3.83 13.07
CA GLY A 255 8.77 -2.38 13.26
C GLY A 255 8.09 -2.10 14.59
N SER A 256 8.39 -0.97 15.22
CA SER A 256 7.70 -0.56 16.44
C SER A 256 7.63 0.95 16.57
N GLU A 257 6.54 1.43 17.16
CA GLU A 257 6.34 2.85 17.45
C GLU A 257 5.72 3.00 18.85
N ILE A 258 5.99 4.14 19.51
CA ILE A 258 5.49 4.42 20.86
C ILE A 258 4.40 5.47 20.78
N PHE A 259 3.23 5.09 21.25
CA PHE A 259 2.03 5.93 21.36
C PHE A 259 1.73 6.30 22.82
N THR A 260 0.75 7.17 23.01
CA THR A 260 0.32 7.59 24.31
C THR A 260 -1.20 7.65 24.42
N THR A 261 -1.72 7.94 25.61
CA THR A 261 -3.15 8.15 25.85
C THR A 261 -3.59 9.57 25.49
N ALA A 262 -4.79 9.71 24.94
CA ALA A 262 -5.38 10.99 24.56
C ALA A 262 -6.12 11.71 25.69
N VAL A 263 -6.55 10.97 26.74
CA VAL A 263 -7.40 11.47 27.83
C VAL A 263 -6.77 11.16 29.17
N ASP A 264 -6.95 12.08 30.14
CA ASP A 264 -6.51 11.86 31.53
C ASP A 264 -7.17 10.62 32.13
N ASN A 265 -6.37 9.83 32.87
CA ASN A 265 -6.81 8.61 33.53
C ASN A 265 -7.35 7.51 32.59
N GLN A 266 -6.95 7.52 31.34
CA GLN A 266 -7.31 6.49 30.37
C GLN A 266 -6.62 5.16 30.74
N THR A 267 -7.40 4.10 30.98
CA THR A 267 -6.92 2.79 31.44
C THR A 267 -6.92 1.72 30.33
N ALA A 268 -7.32 2.08 29.12
CA ALA A 268 -7.33 1.18 27.97
C ALA A 268 -7.15 1.97 26.66
N VAL A 269 -6.54 1.31 25.67
CA VAL A 269 -6.36 1.81 24.29
C VAL A 269 -6.88 0.77 23.31
N ASP A 270 -7.68 1.21 22.34
CA ASP A 270 -8.08 0.38 21.21
C ASP A 270 -7.00 0.48 20.12
N ILE A 271 -6.51 -0.68 19.69
CA ILE A 271 -5.54 -0.80 18.60
C ILE A 271 -6.28 -1.32 17.37
N HIS A 272 -6.36 -0.50 16.33
CA HIS A 272 -6.92 -0.88 15.04
C HIS A 272 -5.80 -1.03 14.05
N VAL A 273 -5.56 -2.25 13.60
CA VAL A 273 -4.53 -2.62 12.62
C VAL A 273 -5.11 -2.47 11.22
N ALA A 274 -4.41 -1.73 10.38
CA ALA A 274 -4.80 -1.45 9.00
C ALA A 274 -3.66 -1.76 8.01
N GLN A 275 -4.05 -2.03 6.77
CA GLN A 275 -3.16 -2.29 5.64
C GLN A 275 -3.54 -1.39 4.47
N GLY A 276 -2.57 -0.70 3.88
CA GLY A 276 -2.78 0.15 2.71
C GLY A 276 -1.86 1.36 2.67
N GLU A 277 -2.05 2.15 1.62
CA GLU A 277 -1.19 3.30 1.33
C GLU A 277 -1.85 4.66 1.58
N ARG A 278 -3.18 4.69 1.86
CA ARG A 278 -3.93 5.92 2.12
C ARG A 278 -3.59 6.50 3.50
N GLU A 279 -3.70 7.81 3.65
CA GLU A 279 -3.41 8.49 4.91
C GLU A 279 -4.53 8.32 5.94
N LEU A 280 -5.78 8.16 5.50
CA LEU A 280 -6.91 7.96 6.38
C LEU A 280 -7.23 6.46 6.52
N VAL A 281 -7.46 6.02 7.75
CA VAL A 281 -7.69 4.60 8.06
C VAL A 281 -8.96 4.03 7.41
N GLN A 282 -9.98 4.88 7.21
CA GLN A 282 -11.22 4.49 6.55
C GLN A 282 -11.04 4.07 5.09
N ASP A 283 -9.98 4.56 4.46
CA ASP A 283 -9.65 4.31 3.05
C ASP A 283 -8.60 3.18 2.92
N ASN A 284 -8.23 2.56 4.04
CA ASN A 284 -7.34 1.42 4.15
C ASN A 284 -8.12 0.16 4.58
N ARG A 285 -7.52 -0.99 4.32
CA ARG A 285 -8.09 -2.29 4.70
C ARG A 285 -7.91 -2.53 6.20
N SER A 286 -9.00 -2.77 6.91
CA SER A 286 -8.98 -3.19 8.31
C SER A 286 -8.55 -4.66 8.42
N LEU A 287 -7.49 -4.93 9.18
CA LEU A 287 -7.01 -6.29 9.42
C LEU A 287 -7.52 -6.84 10.75
N ALA A 288 -7.45 -6.05 11.82
CA ALA A 288 -7.83 -6.48 13.15
C ALA A 288 -8.11 -5.30 14.08
N ARG A 289 -8.88 -5.57 15.14
CA ARG A 289 -9.06 -4.63 16.27
C ARG A 289 -8.92 -5.39 17.58
N PHE A 290 -8.13 -4.84 18.50
CA PHE A 290 -7.99 -5.39 19.85
C PHE A 290 -7.77 -4.28 20.86
N LYS A 291 -7.90 -4.60 22.13
CA LYS A 291 -7.85 -3.61 23.21
C LYS A 291 -6.77 -3.97 24.23
N LEU A 292 -5.80 -3.09 24.42
CA LEU A 292 -4.89 -3.13 25.55
C LEU A 292 -5.60 -2.51 26.77
N ARG A 293 -5.69 -3.26 27.88
CA ARG A 293 -6.28 -2.84 29.13
C ARG A 293 -5.23 -2.86 30.23
N GLY A 294 -5.50 -2.17 31.35
CA GLY A 294 -4.59 -2.17 32.50
C GLY A 294 -3.50 -1.10 32.43
N ILE A 295 -3.69 -0.08 31.57
CA ILE A 295 -2.86 1.11 31.57
C ILE A 295 -3.08 1.87 32.89
N PRO A 296 -2.02 2.26 33.61
CA PRO A 296 -2.17 2.99 34.87
C PRO A 296 -2.82 4.35 34.62
N PRO A 297 -3.76 4.78 35.49
CA PRO A 297 -4.41 6.07 35.37
C PRO A 297 -3.39 7.19 35.61
N MET A 298 -3.05 7.91 34.54
CA MET A 298 -2.11 9.02 34.54
C MET A 298 -2.65 10.15 33.65
N PRO A 299 -2.10 11.37 33.76
CA PRO A 299 -2.40 12.42 32.79
C PRO A 299 -2.17 11.97 31.36
N ALA A 300 -2.99 12.47 30.43
CA ALA A 300 -2.84 12.24 29.01
C ALA A 300 -1.40 12.57 28.55
N GLY A 301 -0.89 11.81 27.62
CA GLY A 301 0.47 11.97 27.10
C GLY A 301 1.60 11.33 27.94
N LEU A 302 1.34 10.88 29.18
CA LEU A 302 2.36 10.25 30.02
C LEU A 302 2.50 8.74 29.84
N PRO A 303 1.42 7.91 29.72
CA PRO A 303 1.55 6.52 29.43
C PRO A 303 2.32 6.27 28.14
N ARG A 304 3.15 5.23 28.10
CA ARG A 304 3.92 4.84 26.92
C ARG A 304 3.47 3.47 26.47
N VAL A 305 2.76 3.41 25.36
CA VAL A 305 2.26 2.19 24.74
C VAL A 305 3.10 1.92 23.49
N GLN A 306 4.00 0.94 23.58
CA GLN A 306 4.73 0.45 22.43
C GLN A 306 3.83 -0.49 21.64
N VAL A 307 3.68 -0.22 20.35
CA VAL A 307 3.04 -1.12 19.39
C VAL A 307 4.11 -1.68 18.49
N GLN A 308 4.31 -2.99 18.55
CA GLN A 308 5.29 -3.72 17.79
C GLN A 308 4.59 -4.59 16.74
N PHE A 309 5.04 -4.48 15.51
CA PHE A 309 4.67 -5.33 14.38
C PHE A 309 5.81 -6.28 14.10
N GLN A 310 5.52 -7.55 13.98
CA GLN A 310 6.47 -8.58 13.57
C GLN A 310 5.82 -9.47 12.52
N ILE A 311 6.35 -9.44 11.30
CA ILE A 311 5.92 -10.32 10.22
C ILE A 311 6.98 -11.40 10.00
N ASP A 312 6.56 -12.66 9.98
CA ASP A 312 7.47 -13.80 9.78
C ASP A 312 7.73 -14.08 8.29
N ALA A 313 8.59 -15.05 7.99
CA ALA A 313 8.91 -15.45 6.62
C ALA A 313 7.73 -16.09 5.86
N ASN A 314 6.62 -16.42 6.53
CA ASN A 314 5.38 -16.92 5.93
C ASN A 314 4.33 -15.83 5.73
N GLY A 315 4.67 -14.57 6.04
CA GLY A 315 3.76 -13.45 5.95
C GLY A 315 2.72 -13.39 7.07
N ILE A 316 2.95 -14.06 8.21
CA ILE A 316 2.09 -13.95 9.38
C ILE A 316 2.52 -12.74 10.19
N LEU A 317 1.60 -11.81 10.41
CA LEU A 317 1.79 -10.60 11.20
C LEU A 317 1.34 -10.82 12.63
N SER A 318 2.25 -10.65 13.58
CA SER A 318 1.96 -10.54 15.02
C SER A 318 2.02 -9.07 15.41
N VAL A 319 0.97 -8.56 16.04
CA VAL A 319 0.90 -7.19 16.57
C VAL A 319 0.80 -7.25 18.08
N THR A 320 1.79 -6.70 18.76
CA THR A 320 1.86 -6.64 20.22
C THR A 320 1.78 -5.18 20.66
N ALA A 321 0.81 -4.87 21.52
CA ALA A 321 0.75 -3.59 22.23
C ALA A 321 1.17 -3.81 23.69
N ARG A 322 2.14 -3.03 24.19
CA ARG A 322 2.71 -3.15 25.53
C ARG A 322 2.81 -1.79 26.21
N GLU A 323 2.30 -1.68 27.43
CA GLU A 323 2.52 -0.51 28.27
C GLU A 323 3.87 -0.66 28.99
N LEU A 324 4.81 0.29 28.73
CA LEU A 324 6.23 0.14 29.10
C LEU A 324 6.53 0.24 30.59
N ARG A 325 5.61 0.75 31.41
CA ARG A 325 5.79 0.90 32.85
C ARG A 325 5.29 -0.31 33.64
N THR A 326 4.19 -0.90 33.19
CA THR A 326 3.51 -2.01 33.87
C THR A 326 3.79 -3.35 33.23
N ASP A 327 4.38 -3.36 32.04
CA ASP A 327 4.61 -4.54 31.20
C ASP A 327 3.33 -5.30 30.83
N VAL A 328 2.17 -4.67 30.98
CA VAL A 328 0.91 -5.24 30.50
C VAL A 328 0.93 -5.23 28.98
N GLU A 329 0.71 -6.39 28.38
CA GLU A 329 0.71 -6.55 26.93
C GLU A 329 -0.49 -7.33 26.42
N GLN A 330 -0.81 -7.13 25.15
CA GLN A 330 -1.80 -7.86 24.39
C GLN A 330 -1.27 -8.08 22.98
N THR A 331 -1.35 -9.32 22.50
CA THR A 331 -0.90 -9.70 21.16
C THR A 331 -2.05 -10.26 20.35
N ILE A 332 -2.06 -9.98 19.04
CA ILE A 332 -2.93 -10.61 18.05
C ILE A 332 -2.10 -11.08 16.85
N GLU A 333 -2.51 -12.19 16.25
CA GLU A 333 -1.91 -12.69 15.01
C GLU A 333 -2.92 -12.59 13.87
N VAL A 334 -2.48 -12.11 12.73
CA VAL A 334 -3.27 -11.98 11.50
C VAL A 334 -2.43 -12.37 10.29
N LYS A 335 -3.09 -12.78 9.20
CA LYS A 335 -2.44 -12.97 7.89
C LYS A 335 -2.86 -11.83 6.98
N PRO A 336 -1.99 -10.83 6.74
CA PRO A 336 -2.33 -9.66 5.92
C PRO A 336 -2.73 -10.00 4.49
N SER A 337 -2.13 -11.04 3.91
CA SER A 337 -2.44 -11.51 2.55
C SER A 337 -3.71 -12.34 2.45
N TYR A 338 -4.30 -12.79 3.58
CA TYR A 338 -5.50 -13.63 3.53
C TYR A 338 -6.72 -12.86 3.00
N GLY A 339 -7.28 -13.33 1.88
CA GLY A 339 -8.40 -12.68 1.20
C GLY A 339 -8.05 -11.35 0.54
N LEU A 340 -6.77 -11.02 0.35
CA LEU A 340 -6.28 -9.92 -0.47
C LEU A 340 -5.94 -10.49 -1.85
N THR A 341 -6.64 -10.03 -2.88
CA THR A 341 -6.34 -10.37 -4.27
C THR A 341 -5.35 -9.37 -4.84
N ASP A 342 -4.63 -9.75 -5.90
CA ASP A 342 -3.72 -8.83 -6.58
C ASP A 342 -4.49 -7.62 -7.13
N ASP A 343 -5.72 -7.81 -7.62
CA ASP A 343 -6.66 -6.75 -8.03
C ASP A 343 -6.90 -5.72 -6.91
N GLU A 344 -7.06 -6.19 -5.67
CA GLU A 344 -7.26 -5.30 -4.53
C GLU A 344 -5.99 -4.53 -4.20
N VAL A 345 -4.82 -5.17 -4.28
CA VAL A 345 -3.51 -4.52 -4.08
C VAL A 345 -3.32 -3.42 -5.10
N GLU A 346 -3.50 -3.73 -6.39
CA GLU A 346 -3.36 -2.76 -7.47
C GLU A 346 -4.31 -1.58 -7.29
N ARG A 347 -5.60 -1.85 -7.06
CA ARG A 347 -6.60 -0.79 -6.83
C ARG A 347 -6.21 0.09 -5.65
N MET A 348 -5.77 -0.50 -4.52
CA MET A 348 -5.33 0.26 -3.35
C MET A 348 -4.11 1.13 -3.63
N LEU A 349 -3.19 0.66 -4.49
CA LEU A 349 -2.04 1.44 -4.94
C LEU A 349 -2.45 2.59 -5.86
N LEU A 350 -3.27 2.33 -6.88
CA LEU A 350 -3.78 3.35 -7.79
C LEU A 350 -4.58 4.43 -7.05
N ASP A 351 -5.51 4.02 -6.18
CA ASP A 351 -6.30 4.93 -5.34
C ASP A 351 -5.38 5.82 -4.47
N SER A 352 -4.25 5.29 -3.98
CA SER A 352 -3.31 6.07 -3.17
C SER A 352 -2.58 7.15 -3.98
N PHE A 353 -2.29 6.89 -5.26
CA PHE A 353 -1.68 7.89 -6.14
C PHE A 353 -2.70 8.96 -6.58
N GLU A 354 -3.92 8.55 -6.94
CA GLU A 354 -4.97 9.48 -7.35
C GLU A 354 -5.36 10.47 -6.25
N HIS A 355 -5.33 10.03 -4.99
CA HIS A 355 -5.76 10.83 -3.85
C HIS A 355 -4.61 11.39 -3.01
N ALA A 356 -3.35 11.21 -3.41
CA ALA A 356 -2.17 11.53 -2.60
C ALA A 356 -2.18 13.00 -2.08
N GLU A 357 -2.50 13.97 -2.93
CA GLU A 357 -2.54 15.38 -2.55
C GLU A 357 -3.71 15.67 -1.58
N ALA A 358 -4.90 15.14 -1.88
CA ALA A 358 -6.09 15.32 -1.04
C ALA A 358 -5.92 14.67 0.33
N ASP A 359 -5.34 13.47 0.38
CA ASP A 359 -5.06 12.75 1.62
C ASP A 359 -4.03 13.49 2.48
N PHE A 360 -2.97 13.99 1.86
CA PHE A 360 -1.95 14.77 2.56
C PHE A 360 -2.54 16.03 3.21
N GLU A 361 -3.36 16.78 2.47
CA GLU A 361 -4.04 17.97 3.02
C GLU A 361 -5.04 17.59 4.12
N ALA A 362 -5.78 16.50 3.96
CA ALA A 362 -6.70 16.01 4.99
C ALA A 362 -5.95 15.62 6.27
N ARG A 363 -4.83 14.90 6.16
CA ARG A 363 -3.95 14.57 7.28
C ARG A 363 -3.46 15.81 8.00
N LEU A 364 -2.91 16.79 7.27
CA LEU A 364 -2.40 18.01 7.86
C LEU A 364 -3.48 18.81 8.59
N LEU A 365 -4.72 18.81 8.06
CA LEU A 365 -5.85 19.43 8.73
C LEU A 365 -6.21 18.71 10.03
N ILE A 366 -6.23 17.38 10.03
CA ILE A 366 -6.50 16.57 11.22
C ILE A 366 -5.41 16.78 12.27
N GLU A 367 -4.14 16.79 11.88
CA GLU A 367 -3.02 17.06 12.79
C GLU A 367 -3.15 18.44 13.45
N ALA A 368 -3.49 19.47 12.65
CA ALA A 368 -3.73 20.82 13.19
C ALA A 368 -4.91 20.88 14.15
N LYS A 369 -6.00 20.14 13.88
CA LYS A 369 -7.15 20.04 14.79
C LYS A 369 -6.78 19.34 16.10
N ASN A 370 -6.05 18.21 16.01
CA ASN A 370 -5.59 17.44 17.17
C ASN A 370 -4.67 18.29 18.07
N GLU A 371 -3.74 19.05 17.49
CA GLU A 371 -2.88 19.98 18.22
C GLU A 371 -3.71 21.08 18.91
N ALA A 372 -4.67 21.67 18.19
CA ALA A 372 -5.56 22.70 18.73
C ALA A 372 -6.38 22.16 19.91
N GLU A 373 -6.95 20.96 19.79
CA GLU A 373 -7.72 20.30 20.86
C GLU A 373 -6.86 20.02 22.09
N ALA A 374 -5.62 19.57 21.91
CA ALA A 374 -4.68 19.32 22.99
C ALA A 374 -4.37 20.62 23.78
N VAL A 375 -4.06 21.70 23.04
CA VAL A 375 -3.79 23.03 23.66
C VAL A 375 -5.03 23.60 24.35
N MET A 376 -6.20 23.46 23.74
CA MET A 376 -7.47 23.89 24.35
C MET A 376 -7.75 23.12 25.63
N HIS A 377 -7.60 21.78 25.60
CA HIS A 377 -7.83 20.93 26.76
C HIS A 377 -6.87 21.30 27.93
N ALA A 378 -5.58 21.47 27.63
CA ALA A 378 -4.58 21.89 28.60
C ALA A 378 -4.92 23.27 29.20
N THR A 379 -5.34 24.25 28.37
CA THR A 379 -5.75 25.57 28.81
C THR A 379 -6.97 25.50 29.70
N GLU A 380 -8.03 24.79 29.30
CA GLU A 380 -9.24 24.63 30.13
C GLU A 380 -8.96 23.96 31.48
N LYS A 381 -8.08 22.93 31.46
CA LYS A 381 -7.64 22.26 32.69
C LYS A 381 -6.94 23.23 33.63
N SER A 382 -6.05 24.06 33.10
CA SER A 382 -5.35 25.08 33.86
C SER A 382 -6.31 26.12 34.45
N LEU A 383 -7.27 26.61 33.68
CA LEU A 383 -8.29 27.59 34.15
C LEU A 383 -9.26 26.99 35.19
N ARG A 384 -9.43 25.67 35.25
CA ARG A 384 -10.26 24.97 36.23
C ARG A 384 -9.48 24.44 37.43
N ALA A 385 -8.17 24.66 37.49
CA ALA A 385 -7.36 24.21 38.62
C ALA A 385 -7.85 24.80 39.95
N PRO A 386 -7.84 24.03 41.05
CA PRO A 386 -8.37 24.48 42.34
C PRO A 386 -7.70 25.76 42.88
N ASP A 387 -6.42 25.94 42.56
CA ASP A 387 -5.58 27.07 42.99
C ASP A 387 -5.60 28.24 41.97
N PHE A 388 -6.31 28.09 40.83
CA PHE A 388 -6.33 29.10 39.77
C PHE A 388 -6.79 30.49 40.26
N ALA A 389 -7.81 30.56 41.13
CA ALA A 389 -8.30 31.83 41.65
C ALA A 389 -7.26 32.57 42.51
N GLU A 390 -6.35 31.86 43.16
CA GLU A 390 -5.23 32.44 43.89
C GLU A 390 -4.13 32.89 42.91
N ILE A 391 -3.81 32.08 41.91
CA ILE A 391 -2.86 32.41 40.84
C ILE A 391 -3.31 33.66 40.09
N GLU A 392 -4.58 33.73 39.69
CA GLU A 392 -5.15 34.91 39.01
C GLU A 392 -4.97 36.18 39.81
N ARG A 393 -5.19 36.10 41.13
CA ARG A 393 -5.12 37.30 42.00
C ARG A 393 -3.70 37.72 42.33
N ALA A 394 -2.78 36.78 42.47
CA ALA A 394 -1.42 37.02 42.95
C ALA A 394 -0.38 37.22 41.88
N GLU A 395 -0.53 36.54 40.73
CA GLU A 395 0.54 36.39 39.78
C GLU A 395 0.17 36.75 38.33
N LEU A 396 -1.12 36.68 37.93
CA LEU A 396 -1.52 37.07 36.58
C LEU A 396 -1.68 38.58 36.43
N ALA A 397 -1.36 39.08 35.25
CA ALA A 397 -1.59 40.47 34.91
C ALA A 397 -3.11 40.79 34.81
N PRO A 398 -3.54 42.03 35.15
CA PRO A 398 -4.95 42.44 35.01
C PRO A 398 -5.46 42.22 33.57
N GLY A 399 -6.55 41.46 33.43
CA GLY A 399 -7.15 41.15 32.11
C GLY A 399 -6.53 39.95 31.35
N GLU A 400 -5.49 39.31 31.88
CA GLU A 400 -4.84 38.19 31.26
C GLU A 400 -5.80 36.99 31.11
N ARG A 401 -6.56 36.65 32.14
CA ARG A 401 -7.61 35.61 32.07
C ARG A 401 -8.60 35.88 30.95
N GLN A 402 -9.15 37.12 30.87
CA GLN A 402 -10.12 37.47 29.82
C GLN A 402 -9.52 37.33 28.42
N LYS A 403 -8.22 37.66 28.27
CA LYS A 403 -7.51 37.49 27.01
C LYS A 403 -7.39 36.00 26.65
N ILE A 404 -7.01 35.13 27.59
CA ILE A 404 -6.93 33.69 27.41
C ILE A 404 -8.30 33.12 27.01
N GLU A 405 -9.36 33.47 27.76
CA GLU A 405 -10.73 33.02 27.48
C GLU A 405 -11.24 33.49 26.11
N SER A 406 -10.90 34.72 25.71
CA SER A 406 -11.27 35.25 24.38
C SER A 406 -10.59 34.50 23.25
N VAL A 407 -9.27 34.23 23.36
CA VAL A 407 -8.51 33.48 22.34
C VAL A 407 -8.97 32.01 22.28
N LEU A 408 -9.22 31.39 23.43
CA LEU A 408 -9.77 30.04 23.54
C LEU A 408 -11.16 29.94 22.85
N ALA A 409 -12.04 30.92 23.09
CA ALA A 409 -13.33 30.96 22.40
C ALA A 409 -13.18 31.12 20.87
N GLY A 410 -12.24 31.99 20.45
CA GLY A 410 -11.92 32.17 19.04
C GLY A 410 -11.44 30.84 18.36
N LEU A 411 -10.54 30.13 19.05
CA LEU A 411 -10.05 28.81 18.54
C LEU A 411 -11.20 27.80 18.44
N LYS A 412 -12.08 27.72 19.44
CA LYS A 412 -13.28 26.86 19.41
C LYS A 412 -14.20 27.13 18.23
N MET A 413 -14.34 28.37 17.81
CA MET A 413 -15.19 28.75 16.69
C MET A 413 -14.62 28.26 15.34
N VAL A 414 -13.29 28.31 15.19
CA VAL A 414 -12.63 27.94 13.92
C VAL A 414 -12.31 26.45 13.82
N LEU A 415 -12.30 25.72 14.94
CA LEU A 415 -11.90 24.31 15.00
C LEU A 415 -12.74 23.40 14.10
N ASN A 416 -14.04 23.67 13.97
CA ASN A 416 -14.95 22.89 13.12
C ASN A 416 -14.81 23.24 11.61
N GLY A 417 -14.02 24.25 11.27
CA GLY A 417 -13.75 24.63 9.89
C GLY A 417 -12.74 23.70 9.21
N ASN A 418 -12.48 23.99 7.93
CA ASN A 418 -11.51 23.28 7.09
C ASN A 418 -10.29 24.16 6.74
N ASP A 419 -10.16 25.32 7.35
CA ASP A 419 -9.03 26.22 7.14
C ASP A 419 -7.91 25.93 8.14
N ARG A 420 -6.94 25.12 7.71
CA ARG A 420 -5.77 24.71 8.48
C ARG A 420 -4.96 25.92 8.98
N GLU A 421 -4.72 26.89 8.11
CA GLU A 421 -3.88 28.05 8.46
C GLU A 421 -4.54 28.90 9.57
N THR A 422 -5.85 29.10 9.47
CA THR A 422 -6.61 29.79 10.51
C THR A 422 -6.57 29.01 11.83
N ILE A 423 -6.76 27.70 11.82
CA ILE A 423 -6.66 26.86 13.04
C ILE A 423 -5.27 26.98 13.66
N GLN A 424 -4.21 26.80 12.89
CA GLN A 424 -2.83 26.93 13.39
C GLN A 424 -2.51 28.32 13.95
N LYS A 425 -3.00 29.36 13.29
CA LYS A 425 -2.83 30.74 13.76
C LYS A 425 -3.46 30.95 15.15
N TRP A 426 -4.69 30.47 15.35
CA TRP A 426 -5.36 30.56 16.61
C TRP A 426 -4.74 29.68 17.71
N THR A 427 -4.23 28.48 17.33
CA THR A 427 -3.50 27.60 18.23
C THR A 427 -2.23 28.26 18.74
N ARG A 428 -1.43 28.87 17.86
CA ARG A 428 -0.25 29.65 18.26
C ARG A 428 -0.62 30.81 19.15
N ALA A 429 -1.66 31.58 18.80
CA ALA A 429 -2.13 32.67 19.60
C ALA A 429 -2.56 32.25 21.03
N LEU A 430 -3.17 31.06 21.16
CA LEU A 430 -3.53 30.50 22.46
C LEU A 430 -2.28 30.07 23.24
N ASN A 431 -1.32 29.39 22.62
CA ASN A 431 -0.05 29.05 23.25
C ASN A 431 0.70 30.29 23.77
N ASP A 432 0.85 31.30 22.91
CA ASP A 432 1.52 32.56 23.29
C ASP A 432 0.82 33.25 24.46
N THR A 433 -0.51 33.24 24.45
CA THR A 433 -1.32 33.92 25.49
C THR A 433 -1.31 33.16 26.81
N THR A 434 -1.13 31.83 26.79
CA THR A 434 -1.11 30.96 27.98
C THR A 434 0.28 30.73 28.54
N GLN A 435 1.36 31.18 27.86
CA GLN A 435 2.74 30.93 28.26
C GLN A 435 3.03 31.36 29.70
N HIS A 436 2.65 32.58 30.08
CA HIS A 436 2.85 33.10 31.45
C HIS A 436 2.09 32.27 32.50
N LEU A 437 0.82 31.93 32.24
CA LEU A 437 0.05 31.05 33.12
C LEU A 437 0.73 29.68 33.30
N ALA A 438 1.24 29.09 32.22
CA ALA A 438 1.94 27.81 32.26
C ALA A 438 3.23 27.88 33.08
N GLU A 439 4.01 28.96 32.94
CA GLU A 439 5.23 29.21 33.73
C GLU A 439 4.91 29.33 35.22
N VAL A 440 3.88 30.10 35.58
CA VAL A 440 3.44 30.27 36.98
C VAL A 440 3.00 28.92 37.58
N MET A 441 2.16 28.18 36.89
CA MET A 441 1.68 26.87 37.35
C MET A 441 2.81 25.85 37.50
N MET A 442 3.76 25.83 36.56
CA MET A 442 4.92 24.97 36.63
C MET A 442 5.81 25.33 37.85
N ASN A 443 6.10 26.61 38.04
CA ASN A 443 6.90 27.06 39.18
C ASN A 443 6.24 26.72 40.54
N ARG A 444 4.93 26.88 40.68
CA ARG A 444 4.19 26.46 41.88
C ARG A 444 4.26 24.95 42.10
N SER A 445 4.09 24.15 41.02
CA SER A 445 4.18 22.70 41.11
C SER A 445 5.60 22.23 41.55
N VAL A 446 6.65 22.87 41.04
CA VAL A 446 8.03 22.60 41.45
C VAL A 446 8.25 23.00 42.91
N HIS A 447 7.80 24.19 43.33
CA HIS A 447 7.87 24.63 44.72
C HIS A 447 7.11 23.71 45.68
N ALA A 448 5.92 23.24 45.31
CA ALA A 448 5.15 22.27 46.12
C ALA A 448 5.86 20.90 46.23
N ALA A 449 6.50 20.45 45.15
CA ALA A 449 7.25 19.19 45.12
C ALA A 449 8.56 19.25 45.96
N LEU A 450 9.16 20.43 46.05
CA LEU A 450 10.41 20.64 46.79
C LEU A 450 10.17 21.06 48.26
N SER A 451 8.98 21.62 48.58
CA SER A 451 8.62 21.99 49.95
C SER A 451 8.49 20.73 50.82
N GLY A 452 9.45 20.52 51.73
CA GLY A 452 9.50 19.39 52.64
C GLY A 452 10.55 18.34 52.34
N LYS A 453 11.38 18.50 51.30
CA LYS A 453 12.57 17.67 51.08
C LYS A 453 13.85 18.43 51.46
N ASN A 454 14.69 17.84 52.29
CA ASN A 454 16.03 18.36 52.53
C ASN A 454 16.85 18.24 51.25
N ILE A 455 17.70 19.23 50.95
CA ILE A 455 18.59 19.32 49.77
C ILE A 455 19.55 18.11 49.68
N SER A 456 19.69 17.36 50.78
CA SER A 456 20.49 16.12 50.83
C SER A 456 19.80 14.85 50.32
N ASP A 457 18.53 14.91 49.90
CA ASP A 457 17.71 13.77 49.48
C ASP A 457 17.31 13.83 47.99
N VAL A 458 17.99 14.72 47.23
CA VAL A 458 17.80 14.88 45.78
C VAL A 458 19.04 14.42 44.98
#